data_663b05786473ca4f8c7d87ae1219413a
#
_entry.id   663b05786473ca4f8c7d87ae1219413a
#
_cell.length_a   1.000
_cell.length_b   1.000
_cell.length_c   1.000
_cell.angle_alpha   90.00
_cell.angle_beta   90.00
_cell.angle_gamma   90.00
#
_symmetry.space_group_name_H-M   'P 1'
#
loop_
_entity.id
_entity.type
_entity.pdbx_description
1 polymer ?
#
loop_
_entity_poly.entity_id
_entity_poly.type
_entity_poly.pdbx_seq_one_letter_code
_entity_poly.pdbx_strand_id
1 'polypeptide(L)'
;MATPRGIDDTLIALADPTRRAILQRLSRGEARVTELAAPFAMSLNAVSKHIRMLERAQLVRRRVDGREHLLSFNAKPLDAAAAWMQTQRDAWTARLDALDALLREEDLAGSRRRGS
;
A
#
# COMPACT_ATOMS: atom_id res chain seq x y z
N MET A 1 -2.44 13.54 12.65
CA MET A 1 -3.31 13.64 11.46
C MET A 1 -4.06 12.33 11.28
N ALA A 2 -5.36 12.38 11.13
CA ALA A 2 -6.16 11.16 10.98
C ALA A 2 -5.89 10.52 9.61
N THR A 3 -5.75 9.19 9.60
CA THR A 3 -5.60 8.42 8.37
C THR A 3 -6.95 8.40 7.64
N PRO A 4 -6.99 8.65 6.31
CA PRO A 4 -8.24 8.55 5.57
C PRO A 4 -8.87 7.16 5.69
N ARG A 5 -10.20 7.14 5.61
CA ARG A 5 -10.98 5.89 5.67
C ARG A 5 -10.53 4.92 4.58
N GLY A 6 -10.37 3.66 4.94
CA GLY A 6 -9.99 2.61 4.00
C GLY A 6 -8.49 2.39 3.86
N ILE A 7 -7.63 3.32 4.26
CA ILE A 7 -6.18 3.13 4.17
C ILE A 7 -5.72 2.02 5.11
N ASP A 8 -6.28 1.94 6.31
CA ASP A 8 -5.94 0.87 7.25
C ASP A 8 -6.24 -0.50 6.65
N ASP A 9 -7.41 -0.68 6.05
CA ASP A 9 -7.79 -1.93 5.40
C ASP A 9 -6.85 -2.26 4.23
N THR A 10 -6.47 -1.25 3.46
CA THR A 10 -5.52 -1.41 2.36
C THR A 10 -4.16 -1.88 2.87
N LEU A 11 -3.63 -1.22 3.90
CA LEU A 11 -2.33 -1.57 4.48
C LEU A 11 -2.34 -2.95 5.12
N ILE A 12 -3.41 -3.32 5.82
CA ILE A 12 -3.57 -4.65 6.39
C ILE A 12 -3.60 -5.71 5.29
N ALA A 13 -4.35 -5.45 4.22
CA ALA A 13 -4.42 -6.37 3.08
C ALA A 13 -3.05 -6.57 2.43
N LEU A 14 -2.24 -5.50 2.32
CA LEU A 14 -0.92 -5.54 1.72
C LEU A 14 0.16 -6.10 2.66
N ALA A 15 -0.15 -6.30 3.92
CA ALA A 15 0.84 -6.77 4.91
C ALA A 15 1.19 -8.25 4.79
N ASP A 16 0.48 -9.01 3.97
CA ASP A 16 0.70 -10.44 3.79
C ASP A 16 1.32 -10.73 2.42
N PRO A 17 2.40 -11.55 2.34
CA PRO A 17 3.06 -11.85 1.08
C PRO A 17 2.17 -12.63 0.08
N THR A 18 1.30 -13.50 0.57
CA THR A 18 0.38 -14.25 -0.30
C THR A 18 -0.62 -13.29 -0.96
N ARG A 19 -1.18 -12.36 -0.19
CA ARG A 19 -2.09 -11.37 -0.74
C ARG A 19 -1.42 -10.44 -1.74
N ARG A 20 -0.18 -10.04 -1.49
CA ARG A 20 0.59 -9.25 -2.47
C ARG A 20 0.82 -10.03 -3.77
N ALA A 21 1.12 -11.33 -3.67
CA ALA A 21 1.32 -12.18 -4.86
C ALA A 21 0.03 -12.32 -5.67
N ILE A 22 -1.12 -12.45 -5.00
CA ILE A 22 -2.43 -12.49 -5.66
C ILE A 22 -2.69 -11.18 -6.43
N LEU A 23 -2.44 -10.04 -5.81
CA LEU A 23 -2.62 -8.74 -6.47
C LEU A 23 -1.67 -8.57 -7.65
N GLN A 24 -0.42 -9.00 -7.51
CA GLN A 24 0.54 -8.98 -8.61
C GLN A 24 0.05 -9.78 -9.81
N ARG A 25 -0.51 -10.96 -9.56
CA ARG A 25 -1.08 -11.78 -10.62
C ARG A 25 -2.27 -11.07 -11.29
N LEU A 26 -3.15 -10.49 -10.49
CA LEU A 26 -4.35 -9.79 -10.99
C LEU A 26 -4.01 -8.48 -11.73
N SER A 27 -2.86 -7.89 -11.46
CA SER A 27 -2.41 -6.70 -12.20
C SER A 27 -2.14 -7.01 -13.69
N ARG A 28 -1.96 -8.28 -14.02
CA ARG A 28 -1.76 -8.74 -15.39
C ARG A 28 -3.05 -9.13 -16.10
N GLY A 29 -4.15 -9.17 -15.39
CA GLY A 29 -5.46 -9.47 -15.94
C GLY A 29 -6.33 -10.27 -15.00
N GLU A 30 -7.60 -10.34 -15.33
CA GLU A 30 -8.62 -11.08 -14.60
C GLU A 30 -8.25 -12.57 -14.48
N ALA A 31 -8.59 -13.19 -13.35
CA ALA A 31 -8.30 -14.60 -13.10
C ALA A 31 -9.39 -15.25 -12.27
N ARG A 32 -9.50 -16.57 -12.39
CA ARG A 32 -10.38 -17.38 -11.55
C ARG A 32 -9.70 -17.68 -10.22
N VAL A 33 -10.50 -18.00 -9.21
CA VAL A 33 -9.98 -18.39 -7.89
C VAL A 33 -8.99 -19.57 -8.00
N THR A 34 -9.33 -20.56 -8.83
CA THR A 34 -8.48 -21.75 -9.03
C THR A 34 -7.14 -21.39 -9.66
N GLU A 35 -7.12 -20.45 -10.59
CA GLU A 35 -5.88 -19.95 -11.20
C GLU A 35 -5.00 -19.22 -10.18
N LEU A 36 -5.61 -18.46 -9.30
CA LEU A 36 -4.89 -17.76 -8.24
C LEU A 36 -4.33 -18.71 -7.18
N ALA A 37 -5.02 -19.81 -6.91
CA ALA A 37 -4.60 -20.80 -5.92
C ALA A 37 -3.47 -21.69 -6.41
N ALA A 38 -3.39 -21.94 -7.72
CA ALA A 38 -2.47 -22.92 -8.29
C ALA A 38 -1.00 -22.77 -7.88
N PRO A 39 -0.42 -21.55 -7.82
CA PRO A 39 1.00 -21.41 -7.43
C PRO A 39 1.30 -21.61 -5.96
N PHE A 40 0.28 -21.68 -5.09
CA PHE A 40 0.48 -21.69 -3.65
C PHE A 40 0.36 -23.11 -3.07
N ALA A 41 1.23 -23.43 -2.12
CA ALA A 41 1.18 -24.69 -1.36
C ALA A 41 0.20 -24.56 -0.18
N MET A 42 -1.05 -24.16 -0.47
CA MET A 42 -2.08 -24.00 0.55
C MET A 42 -3.42 -24.46 -0.01
N SER A 43 -4.38 -24.73 0.88
CA SER A 43 -5.70 -25.16 0.47
C SER A 43 -6.44 -24.06 -0.27
N LEU A 44 -7.38 -24.46 -1.12
CA LEU A 44 -8.27 -23.51 -1.80
C LEU A 44 -9.01 -22.64 -0.80
N ASN A 45 -9.39 -23.22 0.34
CA ASN A 45 -10.07 -22.51 1.41
C ASN A 45 -9.20 -21.41 2.02
N ALA A 46 -7.91 -21.66 2.21
CA ALA A 46 -6.97 -20.67 2.71
C ALA A 46 -6.78 -19.51 1.71
N VAL A 47 -6.64 -19.84 0.43
CA VAL A 47 -6.53 -18.83 -0.63
C VAL A 47 -7.81 -17.99 -0.69
N SER A 48 -8.98 -18.62 -0.57
CA SER A 48 -10.27 -17.91 -0.56
C SER A 48 -10.38 -16.90 0.59
N LYS A 49 -9.82 -17.22 1.75
CA LYS A 49 -9.78 -16.28 2.89
C LYS A 49 -8.94 -15.04 2.58
N HIS A 50 -7.80 -15.23 1.94
CA HIS A 50 -6.96 -14.11 1.50
C HIS A 50 -7.69 -13.23 0.49
N ILE A 51 -8.39 -13.85 -0.46
CA ILE A 51 -9.19 -13.13 -1.46
C ILE A 51 -10.29 -12.30 -0.80
N ARG A 52 -10.98 -12.86 0.20
CA ARG A 52 -12.02 -12.11 0.93
C ARG A 52 -11.47 -10.88 1.64
N MET A 53 -10.28 -10.96 2.20
CA MET A 53 -9.63 -9.80 2.82
C MET A 53 -9.32 -8.72 1.79
N LEU A 54 -8.88 -9.11 0.60
CA LEU A 54 -8.65 -8.19 -0.51
C LEU A 54 -9.96 -7.57 -1.02
N GLU A 55 -11.03 -8.34 -1.06
CA GLU A 55 -12.36 -7.85 -1.43
C GLU A 55 -12.88 -6.83 -0.40
N ARG A 56 -12.70 -7.09 0.90
CA ARG A 56 -13.08 -6.15 1.97
C ARG A 56 -12.34 -4.83 1.87
N ALA A 57 -11.08 -4.88 1.46
CA ALA A 57 -10.28 -3.68 1.24
C ALA A 57 -10.60 -2.99 -0.09
N GLN A 58 -11.53 -3.51 -0.87
CA GLN A 58 -11.92 -3.02 -2.19
C GLN A 58 -10.79 -3.08 -3.22
N LEU A 59 -9.76 -3.87 -2.96
CA LEU A 59 -8.62 -4.09 -3.89
C LEU A 59 -8.93 -5.12 -4.97
N VAL A 60 -9.91 -5.98 -4.70
CA VAL A 60 -10.35 -7.02 -5.62
C VAL A 60 -11.86 -6.93 -5.79
N ARG A 61 -12.30 -7.04 -7.03
CA ARG A 61 -13.71 -7.13 -7.40
C ARG A 61 -14.01 -8.50 -7.96
N ARG A 62 -15.18 -9.03 -7.63
CA ARG A 62 -15.62 -10.33 -8.09
C ARG A 62 -16.75 -10.16 -9.09
N ARG A 63 -16.63 -10.84 -10.22
CA ARG A 63 -17.68 -10.95 -11.23
C ARG A 63 -18.05 -12.42 -11.37
N VAL A 64 -19.34 -12.71 -11.32
CA VAL A 64 -19.84 -14.08 -11.49
C VAL A 64 -20.33 -14.23 -12.93
N ASP A 65 -19.78 -15.24 -13.62
CA ASP A 65 -20.17 -15.58 -14.98
C ASP A 65 -20.56 -17.07 -14.97
N GLY A 66 -21.85 -17.36 -14.91
CA GLY A 66 -22.34 -18.72 -14.74
C GLY A 66 -21.87 -19.30 -13.41
N ARG A 67 -21.08 -20.37 -13.48
CA ARG A 67 -20.47 -21.03 -12.31
C ARG A 67 -19.08 -20.52 -11.97
N GLU A 68 -18.55 -19.63 -12.79
CA GLU A 68 -17.20 -19.11 -12.62
C GLU A 68 -17.18 -17.80 -11.84
N HIS A 69 -16.25 -17.69 -10.93
CA HIS A 69 -15.97 -16.47 -10.19
C HIS A 69 -14.67 -15.86 -10.74
N LEU A 70 -14.81 -14.72 -11.37
CA LEU A 70 -13.69 -14.01 -11.98
C LEU A 70 -13.32 -12.82 -11.10
N LEU A 71 -12.04 -12.72 -10.79
CA LEU A 71 -11.51 -11.69 -9.92
C LEU A 71 -10.68 -10.69 -10.72
N SER A 72 -10.85 -9.42 -10.41
CA SER A 72 -10.10 -8.34 -11.06
C SER A 72 -9.53 -7.39 -10.02
N PHE A 73 -8.41 -6.76 -10.37
CA PHE A 73 -7.73 -5.79 -9.53
C PHE A 73 -8.41 -4.43 -9.64
N ASN A 74 -8.64 -3.79 -8.49
CA ASN A 74 -9.12 -2.41 -8.42
C ASN A 74 -8.03 -1.57 -7.76
N ALA A 75 -7.40 -0.71 -8.53
CA ALA A 75 -6.28 0.10 -8.08
C ALA A 75 -6.67 1.29 -7.20
N LYS A 76 -7.93 1.67 -7.15
CA LYS A 76 -8.37 2.90 -6.44
C LYS A 76 -7.91 2.96 -4.98
N PRO A 77 -8.10 1.91 -4.16
CA PRO A 77 -7.63 1.96 -2.76
C PRO A 77 -6.10 2.06 -2.68
N LEU A 78 -5.40 1.41 -3.60
CA LEU A 78 -3.94 1.47 -3.65
C LEU A 78 -3.46 2.87 -4.01
N ASP A 79 -4.11 3.51 -4.97
CA ASP A 79 -3.80 4.89 -5.37
C ASP A 79 -4.04 5.85 -4.22
N ALA A 80 -5.14 5.68 -3.47
CA ALA A 80 -5.44 6.50 -2.30
C ALA A 80 -4.38 6.34 -1.20
N ALA A 81 -3.93 5.11 -0.94
CA ALA A 81 -2.88 4.83 0.03
C ALA A 81 -1.54 5.45 -0.41
N ALA A 82 -1.22 5.33 -1.69
CA ALA A 82 0.01 5.91 -2.26
C ALA A 82 0.00 7.43 -2.14
N ALA A 83 -1.12 8.07 -2.43
CA ALA A 83 -1.28 9.53 -2.30
C ALA A 83 -1.10 9.99 -0.84
N TRP A 84 -1.69 9.26 0.10
CA TRP A 84 -1.52 9.55 1.52
C TRP A 84 -0.06 9.40 1.95
N MET A 85 0.60 8.33 1.52
CA MET A 85 2.02 8.11 1.82
C MET A 85 2.89 9.22 1.24
N GLN A 86 2.59 9.68 0.04
CA GLN A 86 3.32 10.79 -0.59
C GLN A 86 3.16 12.08 0.21
N THR A 87 1.96 12.37 0.70
CA THR A 87 1.69 13.52 1.56
C THR A 87 2.50 13.45 2.85
N GLN A 88 2.57 12.27 3.48
CA GLN A 88 3.37 12.08 4.69
C GLN A 88 4.86 12.25 4.40
N ARG A 89 5.34 11.73 3.29
CA ARG A 89 6.72 11.87 2.86
C ARG A 89 7.10 13.33 2.64
N ASP A 90 6.23 14.09 1.97
CA ASP A 90 6.47 15.51 1.70
C ASP A 90 6.53 16.32 2.99
N ALA A 91 5.63 16.06 3.94
CA ALA A 91 5.63 16.70 5.26
C ALA A 91 6.89 16.37 6.03
N TRP A 92 7.33 15.12 6.00
CA TRP A 92 8.55 14.67 6.68
C TRP A 92 9.78 15.34 6.07
N THR A 93 9.86 15.40 4.74
CA THR A 93 10.96 16.05 4.02
C THR A 93 11.03 17.54 4.37
N ALA A 94 9.89 18.23 4.40
CA ALA A 94 9.85 19.64 4.78
C ALA A 94 10.37 19.88 6.21
N ARG A 95 10.05 18.99 7.15
CA ARG A 95 10.56 19.06 8.52
C ARG A 95 12.07 18.87 8.58
N LEU A 96 12.59 17.91 7.81
CA LEU A 96 14.04 17.66 7.75
C LEU A 96 14.78 18.85 7.14
N ASP A 97 14.24 19.46 6.10
CA ASP A 97 14.81 20.64 5.46
C ASP A 97 14.81 21.84 6.42
N ALA A 98 13.74 22.04 7.16
CA ALA A 98 13.65 23.10 8.17
C ALA A 98 14.69 22.91 9.28
N LEU A 99 14.87 21.67 9.74
CA LEU A 99 15.86 21.34 10.77
C LEU A 99 17.29 21.58 10.24
N ASP A 100 17.56 21.16 9.01
CA ASP A 100 18.86 21.36 8.37
C ASP A 100 19.20 22.84 8.25
N ALA A 101 18.21 23.68 7.88
CA ALA A 101 18.38 25.12 7.81
C ALA A 101 18.72 25.73 9.18
N LEU A 102 18.06 25.29 10.24
CA LEU A 102 18.35 25.73 11.61
C LEU A 102 19.75 25.34 12.04
N LEU A 103 20.19 24.13 11.75
CA LEU A 103 21.52 23.64 12.08
C LEU A 103 22.59 24.43 11.34
N ARG A 104 22.35 24.78 10.08
CA ARG A 104 23.27 25.63 9.30
C ARG A 104 23.37 27.04 9.87
N GLU A 105 22.25 27.63 10.32
CA GLU A 105 22.26 28.92 10.97
C GLU A 105 23.07 28.91 12.26
N GLU A 106 22.91 27.87 13.08
CA GLU A 106 23.69 27.70 14.30
C GLU A 106 25.19 27.55 14.01
N ASP A 107 25.55 26.77 13.00
CA ASP A 107 26.93 26.60 12.58
C ASP A 107 27.55 27.91 12.13
N LEU A 108 26.83 28.70 11.33
CA LEU A 108 27.30 30.03 10.88
C LEU A 108 27.45 30.98 12.06
N ALA A 109 26.49 31.00 13.00
CA ALA A 109 26.58 31.83 14.20
C ALA A 109 27.76 31.42 15.08
N GLY A 110 27.97 30.11 15.26
CA GLY A 110 29.12 29.59 15.99
C GLY A 110 30.45 29.93 15.33
N SER A 111 30.54 29.86 14.01
CA SER A 111 31.72 30.22 13.23
C SER A 111 32.04 31.72 13.39
N ARG A 112 31.01 32.57 13.32
CA ARG A 112 31.18 34.02 13.54
C ARG A 112 31.71 34.35 14.94
N ARG A 113 31.23 33.68 15.97
CA ARG A 113 31.68 33.85 17.33
C ARG A 113 33.16 33.42 17.50
N ARG A 114 33.55 32.39 16.85
CA ARG A 114 34.94 31.86 16.91
C ARG A 114 35.93 32.72 16.11
N GLY A 115 35.43 33.37 15.07
CA GLY A 115 36.29 34.18 14.18
C GLY A 115 36.52 35.61 14.61
N SER A 116 35.98 36.04 15.75
CA SER A 116 36.13 37.41 16.26
C SER A 116 37.28 37.56 17.26
#